data_4421cb982d4c67a74ce51f73b939b8d5
#
_entry.id   4421cb982d4c67a74ce51f73b939b8d5
#
_cell.length_a   1.000
_cell.length_b   1.000
_cell.length_c   1.000
_cell.angle_alpha   90.00
_cell.angle_beta   90.00
_cell.angle_gamma   90.00
#
_symmetry.space_group_name_H-M   'P 1'
#
loop_
_entity.id
_entity.type
_entity.pdbx_description
1 polymer ?
#
loop_
_entity_poly.entity_id
_entity_poly.type
_entity_poly.pdbx_seq_one_letter_code
_entity_poly.pdbx_strand_id
1 'polypeptide(L)'
;MGPSTPSSKSLNVGILIRVATTNPREAPDGLSSSVAAQVYETPYRPPLGDGPAEPVLFDGPLTQETSGSETIQWGRLRPGITFSDGTPLTVERVAASLRDAPSLAEQADVEVKGERIQFRMKVPNARFELALTLPHCGVTLEKGGQLLGTGPYTIPPDATSEAMRLERNPRYHGKVAIEEIRFSVLPAEEDGRPLKLIRALEAGTVDFTTMLSRKDALEIQGLHKSFKPAAATAILFFNTERPALRDARVRKALALAIDRLAVAGVSYPNPLAFAATSLLPSILGMSHDGLTHDLAKARALLGETGVVKPGRLRMLVLWAPRPYLPNPRPVAKLIAEQLALLGIAVDQEQPGSGDEFFAAAGAGRHELVLGGWIADTPDPADYLEAILRSDRLKIGAMSYNVARFRSAAMDAALDSFRRDPSAANRNAIMGLLNSEVPLLPLMYGPNVVVHANRVRNVAVSPLGVPYFEKYDIAG
;
A
#
# COMPACT_ATOMS: atom_id res chain seq x y z
N MET A 1 16.67 -36.16 13.63
CA MET A 1 16.70 -35.22 14.75
C MET A 1 15.25 -34.89 15.08
N GLY A 2 14.80 -35.11 16.32
CA GLY A 2 13.41 -34.82 16.73
C GLY A 2 13.14 -33.31 16.70
N PRO A 3 11.87 -32.89 16.62
CA PRO A 3 11.51 -31.50 16.67
C PRO A 3 12.00 -30.88 17.97
N SER A 4 12.89 -29.89 17.89
CA SER A 4 13.32 -29.11 19.04
C SER A 4 12.10 -28.42 19.66
N THR A 5 11.92 -28.57 20.97
CA THR A 5 10.89 -27.86 21.74
C THR A 5 11.06 -26.35 21.45
N PRO A 6 9.98 -25.63 21.06
CA PRO A 6 10.11 -24.19 20.78
C PRO A 6 10.64 -23.46 22.00
N SER A 7 11.64 -22.60 21.84
CA SER A 7 12.05 -21.66 22.89
C SER A 7 10.83 -20.86 23.34
N SER A 8 10.74 -20.53 24.63
CA SER A 8 9.65 -19.68 25.16
C SER A 8 9.56 -18.32 24.49
N LYS A 9 10.57 -17.93 23.71
CA LYS A 9 10.70 -16.66 22.98
C LYS A 9 10.64 -16.81 21.45
N SER A 10 10.00 -17.86 20.94
CA SER A 10 9.77 -18.02 19.50
C SER A 10 8.37 -17.53 19.10
N LEU A 11 8.27 -16.93 17.89
CA LEU A 11 7.03 -16.49 17.25
C LEU A 11 6.74 -17.36 16.03
N ASN A 12 5.56 -18.00 16.00
CA ASN A 12 5.10 -18.75 14.84
C ASN A 12 4.16 -17.90 14.01
N VAL A 13 4.57 -17.56 12.79
CA VAL A 13 3.83 -16.74 11.83
C VAL A 13 3.15 -17.63 10.80
N GLY A 14 1.83 -17.54 10.70
CA GLY A 14 1.08 -18.27 9.68
C GLY A 14 1.01 -17.48 8.37
N ILE A 15 1.35 -18.13 7.26
CA ILE A 15 1.33 -17.56 5.92
C ILE A 15 0.59 -18.46 4.95
N LEU A 16 -0.07 -17.87 3.91
CA LEU A 16 -0.84 -18.62 2.93
C LEU A 16 -0.01 -19.06 1.70
N ILE A 17 1.09 -18.37 1.45
CA ILE A 17 1.99 -18.60 0.31
C ILE A 17 3.42 -18.73 0.81
N ARG A 18 4.29 -19.32 0.02
CA ARG A 18 5.72 -19.40 0.34
C ARG A 18 6.41 -18.06 0.13
N VAL A 19 7.48 -17.81 0.87
CA VAL A 19 8.39 -16.70 0.61
C VAL A 19 9.13 -16.97 -0.69
N ALA A 20 8.90 -16.15 -1.70
CA ALA A 20 9.46 -16.35 -3.04
C ALA A 20 10.97 -16.07 -3.09
N THR A 21 11.40 -15.02 -2.39
CA THR A 21 12.81 -14.64 -2.25
C THR A 21 13.02 -13.85 -0.97
N THR A 22 14.24 -13.83 -0.48
CA THR A 22 14.66 -12.95 0.62
C THR A 22 15.52 -11.78 0.14
N ASN A 23 15.85 -11.74 -1.16
CA ASN A 23 16.56 -10.60 -1.75
C ASN A 23 15.62 -9.41 -1.86
N PRO A 24 15.90 -8.29 -1.17
CA PRO A 24 14.98 -7.12 -1.14
C PRO A 24 14.78 -6.49 -2.52
N ARG A 25 15.69 -6.68 -3.47
CA ARG A 25 15.62 -6.13 -4.83
C ARG A 25 14.77 -6.98 -5.79
N GLU A 26 14.57 -8.23 -5.46
CA GLU A 26 13.85 -9.21 -6.28
C GLU A 26 12.48 -9.58 -5.71
N ALA A 27 12.11 -9.03 -4.56
CA ALA A 27 10.87 -9.36 -3.86
C ALA A 27 9.64 -9.00 -4.71
N PRO A 28 8.89 -10.01 -5.24
CA PRO A 28 7.79 -9.78 -6.17
C PRO A 28 6.47 -9.49 -5.45
N ASP A 29 6.41 -9.70 -4.15
CA ASP A 29 5.20 -9.64 -3.35
C ASP A 29 5.44 -9.07 -1.95
N GLY A 30 4.35 -8.69 -1.27
CA GLY A 30 4.39 -8.08 0.05
C GLY A 30 4.92 -9.00 1.16
N LEU A 31 4.78 -10.34 1.04
CA LEU A 31 5.32 -11.28 2.02
C LEU A 31 6.84 -11.33 1.93
N SER A 32 7.39 -11.51 0.71
CA SER A 32 8.83 -11.50 0.46
C SER A 32 9.46 -10.19 0.92
N SER A 33 8.84 -9.05 0.60
CA SER A 33 9.24 -7.72 1.07
C SER A 33 9.20 -7.61 2.60
N SER A 34 8.18 -8.17 3.23
CA SER A 34 8.01 -8.16 4.69
C SER A 34 9.08 -8.97 5.41
N VAL A 35 9.47 -10.13 4.86
CA VAL A 35 10.57 -10.95 5.39
C VAL A 35 11.91 -10.26 5.18
N ALA A 36 12.17 -9.72 3.98
CA ALA A 36 13.39 -8.98 3.69
C ALA A 36 13.58 -7.78 4.62
N ALA A 37 12.51 -7.06 4.96
CA ALA A 37 12.55 -5.91 5.87
C ALA A 37 12.99 -6.26 7.31
N GLN A 38 12.91 -7.52 7.73
CA GLN A 38 13.41 -7.96 9.03
C GLN A 38 14.93 -8.13 9.05
N VAL A 39 15.54 -8.27 7.88
CA VAL A 39 16.97 -8.61 7.71
C VAL A 39 17.75 -7.42 7.17
N TYR A 40 17.19 -6.69 6.23
CA TYR A 40 17.85 -5.61 5.50
C TYR A 40 17.20 -4.28 5.84
N GLU A 41 17.83 -3.52 6.74
CA GLU A 41 17.33 -2.19 7.07
C GLU A 41 17.48 -1.24 5.89
N THR A 42 16.47 -0.41 5.72
CA THR A 42 16.47 0.74 4.82
C THR A 42 17.00 1.98 5.52
N PRO A 43 17.46 3.02 4.81
CA PRO A 43 17.91 4.27 5.43
C PRO A 43 16.90 4.89 6.40
N TYR A 44 15.63 4.79 6.05
CA TYR A 44 14.48 5.25 6.83
C TYR A 44 13.42 4.16 6.91
N ARG A 45 12.54 4.27 7.88
CA ARG A 45 11.36 3.41 8.08
C ARG A 45 10.09 4.20 7.84
N PRO A 46 9.03 3.60 7.23
CA PRO A 46 7.73 4.25 7.15
C PRO A 46 7.19 4.58 8.55
N PRO A 47 6.56 5.75 8.75
CA PRO A 47 5.93 6.06 10.01
C PRO A 47 4.75 5.10 10.30
N LEU A 48 4.38 4.92 11.57
CA LEU A 48 3.18 4.15 11.96
C LEU A 48 1.87 4.94 11.75
N GLY A 49 1.95 6.17 11.27
CA GLY A 49 0.85 7.08 10.97
C GLY A 49 1.27 8.08 9.88
N ASP A 50 0.73 9.27 9.92
CA ASP A 50 0.94 10.35 8.94
C ASP A 50 2.20 11.21 9.18
N GLY A 51 3.10 10.76 10.05
CA GLY A 51 4.35 11.46 10.38
C GLY A 51 5.41 11.39 9.27
N PRO A 52 6.59 12.00 9.51
CA PRO A 52 7.75 11.86 8.65
C PRO A 52 8.32 10.44 8.72
N ALA A 53 9.13 10.07 7.73
CA ALA A 53 9.91 8.84 7.79
C ALA A 53 10.83 8.81 9.02
N GLU A 54 10.92 7.66 9.69
CA GLU A 54 11.76 7.48 10.88
C GLU A 54 13.20 7.14 10.45
N PRO A 55 14.24 7.91 10.86
CA PRO A 55 15.63 7.56 10.56
C PRO A 55 16.03 6.23 11.19
N VAL A 56 16.60 5.32 10.41
CA VAL A 56 17.11 4.01 10.87
C VAL A 56 18.62 3.95 10.75
N LEU A 57 19.16 3.99 9.54
CA LEU A 57 20.60 3.96 9.28
C LEU A 57 21.22 5.37 9.23
N PHE A 58 20.39 6.38 8.95
CA PHE A 58 20.82 7.79 9.04
C PHE A 58 20.66 8.33 10.45
N ASP A 59 21.43 9.36 10.80
CA ASP A 59 21.44 9.98 12.12
C ASP A 59 20.31 11.01 12.33
N GLY A 60 19.59 11.36 11.26
CA GLY A 60 18.47 12.31 11.28
C GLY A 60 17.79 12.42 9.92
N PRO A 61 16.90 13.40 9.74
CA PRO A 61 16.30 13.71 8.45
C PRO A 61 17.34 14.20 7.44
N LEU A 62 17.03 14.06 6.14
CA LEU A 62 17.88 14.58 5.09
C LEU A 62 17.95 16.11 5.13
N THR A 63 19.15 16.64 4.93
CA THR A 63 19.34 18.08 4.72
C THR A 63 19.23 18.38 3.24
N GLN A 64 18.44 19.39 2.87
CA GLN A 64 18.28 19.83 1.49
C GLN A 64 19.08 21.11 1.24
N GLU A 65 19.81 21.12 0.13
CA GLU A 65 20.52 22.28 -0.41
C GLU A 65 20.04 22.51 -1.85
N THR A 66 19.73 23.75 -2.21
CA THR A 66 19.30 24.12 -3.56
C THR A 66 20.22 25.20 -4.12
N SER A 67 20.77 24.98 -5.30
CA SER A 67 21.63 25.93 -5.99
C SER A 67 21.17 26.07 -7.46
N GLY A 68 20.54 27.17 -7.79
CA GLY A 68 19.90 27.34 -9.10
C GLY A 68 18.77 26.33 -9.30
N SER A 69 18.87 25.53 -10.36
CA SER A 69 17.92 24.44 -10.65
C SER A 69 18.30 23.11 -10.01
N GLU A 70 19.45 22.99 -9.39
CA GLU A 70 19.93 21.76 -8.78
C GLU A 70 19.48 21.65 -7.33
N THR A 71 18.90 20.52 -6.98
CA THR A 71 18.54 20.17 -5.60
C THR A 71 19.34 18.96 -5.17
N ILE A 72 20.05 19.09 -4.07
CA ILE A 72 20.80 18.01 -3.42
C ILE A 72 20.18 17.76 -2.05
N GLN A 73 19.88 16.51 -1.76
CA GLN A 73 19.55 16.09 -0.41
C GLN A 73 20.68 15.19 0.11
N TRP A 74 21.02 15.30 1.38
CA TRP A 74 22.12 14.53 1.94
C TRP A 74 21.87 14.15 3.41
N GLY A 75 22.49 13.06 3.84
CA GLY A 75 22.46 12.59 5.22
C GLY A 75 23.78 11.96 5.64
N ARG A 76 23.96 11.82 6.96
CA ARG A 76 25.05 11.07 7.58
C ARG A 76 24.54 9.76 8.14
N LEU A 77 25.42 8.76 8.19
CA LEU A 77 25.09 7.50 8.83
C LEU A 77 25.18 7.61 10.35
N ARG A 78 24.30 6.88 11.01
CA ARG A 78 24.39 6.63 12.45
C ARG A 78 25.67 5.83 12.73
N PRO A 79 26.49 6.27 13.70
CA PRO A 79 27.73 5.57 14.03
C PRO A 79 27.48 4.21 14.70
N GLY A 80 28.42 3.29 14.56
CA GLY A 80 28.48 2.04 15.30
C GLY A 80 27.60 0.91 14.77
N ILE A 81 26.88 1.10 13.66
CA ILE A 81 26.09 0.04 13.03
C ILE A 81 27.02 -0.93 12.30
N THR A 82 26.74 -2.23 12.42
CA THR A 82 27.47 -3.30 11.73
C THR A 82 26.48 -4.25 11.02
N PHE A 83 26.94 -4.90 9.99
CA PHE A 83 26.27 -6.08 9.44
C PHE A 83 26.28 -7.23 10.43
N SER A 84 25.46 -8.24 10.18
CA SER A 84 25.29 -9.39 11.08
C SER A 84 26.57 -10.20 11.31
N ASP A 85 27.58 -10.10 10.45
CA ASP A 85 28.90 -10.71 10.62
C ASP A 85 29.92 -9.82 11.39
N GLY A 86 29.52 -8.59 11.75
CA GLY A 86 30.34 -7.60 12.42
C GLY A 86 31.11 -6.67 11.46
N THR A 87 30.96 -6.80 10.16
CA THR A 87 31.51 -5.86 9.18
C THR A 87 30.90 -4.46 9.40
N PRO A 88 31.69 -3.38 9.54
CA PRO A 88 31.17 -2.04 9.74
C PRO A 88 30.31 -1.55 8.58
N LEU A 89 29.22 -0.86 8.89
CA LEU A 89 28.45 -0.12 7.90
C LEU A 89 29.22 1.16 7.53
N THR A 90 29.45 1.39 6.23
CA THR A 90 30.14 2.58 5.72
C THR A 90 29.31 3.31 4.68
N VAL A 91 29.57 4.57 4.43
CA VAL A 91 28.86 5.39 3.43
C VAL A 91 28.97 4.79 2.03
N GLU A 92 30.12 4.18 1.70
CA GLU A 92 30.34 3.54 0.39
C GLU A 92 29.43 2.32 0.21
N ARG A 93 29.27 1.49 1.26
CA ARG A 93 28.41 0.29 1.22
C ARG A 93 26.95 0.65 1.10
N VAL A 94 26.50 1.65 1.88
CA VAL A 94 25.11 2.14 1.78
C VAL A 94 24.86 2.76 0.40
N ALA A 95 25.77 3.62 -0.08
CA ALA A 95 25.63 4.22 -1.40
C ALA A 95 25.62 3.19 -2.52
N ALA A 96 26.46 2.13 -2.44
CA ALA A 96 26.44 1.02 -3.40
C ALA A 96 25.08 0.33 -3.40
N SER A 97 24.56 -0.05 -2.22
CA SER A 97 23.23 -0.68 -2.10
C SER A 97 22.11 0.20 -2.66
N LEU A 98 22.18 1.51 -2.47
CA LEU A 98 21.14 2.44 -2.95
C LEU A 98 21.23 2.68 -4.47
N ARG A 99 22.43 2.65 -5.07
CA ARG A 99 22.58 2.73 -6.54
C ARG A 99 21.94 1.56 -7.26
N ASP A 100 21.94 0.39 -6.62
CA ASP A 100 21.34 -0.83 -7.15
C ASP A 100 19.80 -0.87 -6.97
N ALA A 101 19.21 0.13 -6.30
CA ALA A 101 17.77 0.21 -6.10
C ALA A 101 17.08 0.85 -7.33
N PRO A 102 16.31 0.09 -8.15
CA PRO A 102 15.81 0.58 -9.43
C PRO A 102 14.94 1.84 -9.33
N SER A 103 14.11 1.94 -8.29
CA SER A 103 13.20 3.08 -8.11
C SER A 103 13.92 4.40 -7.77
N LEU A 104 15.14 4.34 -7.24
CA LEU A 104 15.92 5.53 -6.92
C LEU A 104 16.61 6.11 -8.16
N ALA A 105 16.99 5.25 -9.11
CA ALA A 105 17.70 5.68 -10.33
C ALA A 105 16.92 6.70 -11.16
N GLU A 106 15.58 6.67 -11.11
CA GLU A 106 14.72 7.64 -11.79
C GLU A 106 14.59 8.96 -11.00
N GLN A 107 14.81 8.93 -9.69
CA GLN A 107 14.58 10.07 -8.81
C GLN A 107 15.85 10.85 -8.46
N ALA A 108 16.98 10.15 -8.29
CA ALA A 108 18.22 10.78 -7.87
C ALA A 108 19.47 9.97 -8.28
N ASP A 109 20.60 10.65 -8.44
CA ASP A 109 21.91 10.03 -8.47
C ASP A 109 22.50 9.98 -7.06
N VAL A 110 23.11 8.83 -6.68
CA VAL A 110 23.65 8.60 -5.33
C VAL A 110 25.16 8.76 -5.35
N GLU A 111 25.69 9.71 -4.57
CA GLU A 111 27.11 10.03 -4.46
C GLU A 111 27.59 9.95 -3.02
N VAL A 112 28.90 9.72 -2.83
CA VAL A 112 29.57 9.81 -1.53
C VAL A 112 30.44 11.06 -1.53
N LYS A 113 30.30 11.91 -0.51
CA LYS A 113 31.15 13.08 -0.28
C LYS A 113 31.60 13.12 1.19
N GLY A 114 32.83 12.65 1.44
CA GLY A 114 33.34 12.48 2.80
C GLY A 114 32.46 11.51 3.58
N GLU A 115 31.95 11.95 4.73
CA GLU A 115 31.05 11.15 5.60
C GLU A 115 29.55 11.27 5.24
N ARG A 116 29.22 11.85 4.07
CA ARG A 116 27.84 12.10 3.66
C ARG A 116 27.50 11.25 2.44
N ILE A 117 26.26 10.77 2.43
CA ILE A 117 25.62 10.26 1.21
C ILE A 117 24.77 11.39 0.66
N GLN A 118 24.99 11.74 -0.62
CA GLN A 118 24.29 12.78 -1.33
C GLN A 118 23.40 12.16 -2.41
N PHE A 119 22.22 12.74 -2.55
CA PHE A 119 21.23 12.44 -3.56
C PHE A 119 21.06 13.69 -4.43
N ARG A 120 21.59 13.64 -5.65
CA ARG A 120 21.37 14.69 -6.65
C ARG A 120 20.04 14.43 -7.31
N MET A 121 19.06 15.23 -6.97
CA MET A 121 17.68 15.02 -7.38
C MET A 121 17.49 15.26 -8.88
N LYS A 122 16.95 14.27 -9.61
CA LYS A 122 16.53 14.38 -11.02
C LYS A 122 15.14 14.99 -11.15
N VAL A 123 14.31 14.71 -10.15
CA VAL A 123 12.96 15.28 -10.02
C VAL A 123 12.79 15.82 -8.60
N PRO A 124 12.13 16.97 -8.42
CA PRO A 124 11.85 17.49 -7.09
C PRO A 124 11.03 16.49 -6.27
N ASN A 125 11.47 16.18 -5.05
CA ASN A 125 10.74 15.35 -4.11
C ASN A 125 11.05 15.80 -2.67
N ALA A 126 10.16 16.56 -2.05
CA ALA A 126 10.34 17.06 -0.69
C ALA A 126 10.16 15.95 0.38
N ARG A 127 9.66 14.77 -0.01
CA ARG A 127 9.51 13.60 0.85
C ARG A 127 10.37 12.43 0.39
N PHE A 128 11.53 12.70 -0.17
CA PHE A 128 12.42 11.68 -0.72
C PHE A 128 12.82 10.61 0.31
N GLU A 129 12.83 10.95 1.60
CA GLU A 129 13.03 9.98 2.69
C GLU A 129 12.01 8.83 2.66
N LEU A 130 10.77 9.07 2.20
CA LEU A 130 9.77 8.01 2.04
C LEU A 130 10.13 7.04 0.92
N ALA A 131 10.78 7.50 -0.15
CA ALA A 131 11.32 6.61 -1.19
C ALA A 131 12.44 5.71 -0.65
N LEU A 132 13.21 6.21 0.31
CA LEU A 132 14.27 5.45 0.99
C LEU A 132 13.76 4.44 2.03
N THR A 133 12.45 4.36 2.26
CA THR A 133 11.82 3.35 3.12
C THR A 133 11.44 2.07 2.39
N LEU A 134 11.54 2.06 1.06
CA LEU A 134 11.07 0.95 0.24
C LEU A 134 11.98 -0.29 0.41
N PRO A 135 11.43 -1.51 0.42
CA PRO A 135 12.20 -2.73 0.69
C PRO A 135 13.43 -2.89 -0.21
N HIS A 136 13.35 -2.50 -1.49
CA HIS A 136 14.48 -2.58 -2.42
C HIS A 136 15.60 -1.55 -2.13
N CYS A 137 15.37 -0.60 -1.22
CA CYS A 137 16.42 0.26 -0.64
C CYS A 137 17.13 -0.40 0.56
N GLY A 138 16.79 -1.64 0.90
CA GLY A 138 17.44 -2.41 1.95
C GLY A 138 18.94 -2.50 1.72
N VAL A 139 19.71 -2.18 2.74
CA VAL A 139 21.19 -2.18 2.66
C VAL A 139 21.70 -3.60 2.82
N THR A 140 22.45 -4.06 1.82
CA THR A 140 22.96 -5.42 1.74
C THR A 140 24.48 -5.44 1.61
N LEU A 141 25.10 -6.50 2.13
CA LEU A 141 26.50 -6.86 1.91
C LEU A 141 26.55 -8.29 1.40
N GLU A 142 27.00 -8.48 0.18
CA GLU A 142 27.30 -9.83 -0.34
C GLU A 142 28.64 -10.31 0.17
N LYS A 143 28.67 -11.49 0.80
CA LYS A 143 29.88 -12.11 1.30
C LYS A 143 29.74 -13.63 1.33
N GLY A 144 30.66 -14.33 0.65
CA GLY A 144 30.63 -15.80 0.60
C GLY A 144 29.34 -16.39 0.01
N GLY A 145 28.71 -15.71 -0.94
CA GLY A 145 27.46 -16.15 -1.57
C GLY A 145 26.21 -15.93 -0.70
N GLN A 146 26.35 -15.21 0.41
CA GLN A 146 25.23 -14.81 1.27
C GLN A 146 25.03 -13.30 1.25
N LEU A 147 23.75 -12.87 1.31
CA LEU A 147 23.39 -11.48 1.54
C LEU A 147 23.25 -11.25 3.05
N LEU A 148 24.08 -10.37 3.59
CA LEU A 148 24.05 -9.94 4.98
C LEU A 148 23.34 -8.60 5.11
N GLY A 149 22.59 -8.40 6.19
CA GLY A 149 21.92 -7.15 6.54
C GLY A 149 22.34 -6.63 7.90
N THR A 150 21.83 -5.46 8.25
CA THR A 150 22.02 -4.81 9.55
C THR A 150 20.81 -4.99 10.46
N GLY A 151 19.75 -5.64 9.97
CA GLY A 151 18.43 -5.74 10.61
C GLY A 151 18.39 -6.57 11.89
N PRO A 152 17.22 -6.57 12.56
CA PRO A 152 16.99 -7.25 13.83
C PRO A 152 17.14 -8.77 13.75
N TYR A 153 17.03 -9.34 12.55
CA TYR A 153 17.12 -10.78 12.32
C TYR A 153 18.09 -11.15 11.21
N THR A 154 18.46 -12.41 11.19
CA THR A 154 19.27 -13.05 10.13
C THR A 154 18.54 -14.26 9.58
N ILE A 155 18.91 -14.67 8.37
CA ILE A 155 18.42 -15.91 7.74
C ILE A 155 19.48 -16.99 7.95
N PRO A 156 19.16 -18.06 8.69
CA PRO A 156 20.10 -19.18 8.88
C PRO A 156 20.38 -19.87 7.52
N PRO A 157 21.57 -20.44 7.33
CA PRO A 157 21.97 -21.07 6.05
C PRO A 157 21.10 -22.26 5.62
N ASP A 158 20.42 -22.92 6.57
CA ASP A 158 19.54 -24.06 6.33
C ASP A 158 18.06 -23.66 6.20
N ALA A 159 17.71 -22.36 6.25
CA ALA A 159 16.37 -21.88 5.97
C ALA A 159 16.05 -22.03 4.49
N THR A 160 14.85 -22.54 4.19
CA THR A 160 14.35 -22.72 2.82
C THR A 160 13.00 -22.04 2.65
N SER A 161 12.47 -21.96 1.42
CA SER A 161 11.12 -21.42 1.16
C SER A 161 10.02 -22.24 1.82
N GLU A 162 10.24 -23.53 2.07
CA GLU A 162 9.34 -24.44 2.75
C GLU A 162 9.44 -24.35 4.28
N ALA A 163 10.64 -24.07 4.80
CA ALA A 163 10.98 -23.99 6.21
C ALA A 163 11.67 -22.65 6.52
N MET A 164 10.99 -21.55 6.15
CA MET A 164 11.50 -20.22 6.39
C MET A 164 11.51 -19.91 7.88
N ARG A 165 12.68 -19.48 8.36
CA ARG A 165 12.85 -18.95 9.72
C ARG A 165 13.86 -17.83 9.76
N LEU A 166 13.72 -16.99 10.77
CA LEU A 166 14.64 -15.90 11.07
C LEU A 166 15.14 -16.08 12.49
N GLU A 167 16.41 -15.80 12.72
CA GLU A 167 17.05 -15.83 14.04
C GLU A 167 17.45 -14.42 14.44
N ARG A 168 17.38 -14.10 15.75
CA ARG A 168 17.78 -12.80 16.26
C ARG A 168 19.22 -12.49 15.87
N ASN A 169 19.44 -11.31 15.30
CA ASN A 169 20.77 -10.80 15.04
C ASN A 169 21.43 -10.32 16.37
N PRO A 170 22.46 -10.99 16.89
CA PRO A 170 23.09 -10.60 18.15
C PRO A 170 23.86 -9.27 18.05
N ARG A 171 24.09 -8.77 16.84
CA ARG A 171 24.80 -7.51 16.56
C ARG A 171 23.86 -6.36 16.17
N TYR A 172 22.55 -6.60 16.26
CA TYR A 172 21.59 -5.55 15.98
C TYR A 172 21.74 -4.39 16.96
N HIS A 173 21.71 -3.18 16.45
CA HIS A 173 21.91 -1.96 17.23
C HIS A 173 20.73 -1.57 18.12
N GLY A 174 19.58 -2.26 18.01
CA GLY A 174 18.38 -2.11 18.84
C GLY A 174 18.15 -3.29 19.78
N LYS A 175 16.95 -3.31 20.39
CA LYS A 175 16.51 -4.40 21.26
C LYS A 175 15.55 -5.30 20.50
N VAL A 176 15.70 -6.62 20.68
CA VAL A 176 14.83 -7.64 20.11
C VAL A 176 14.52 -8.68 21.21
N ALA A 177 13.24 -8.85 21.52
CA ALA A 177 12.82 -9.80 22.55
C ALA A 177 12.62 -11.22 21.99
N ILE A 178 12.17 -11.33 20.73
CA ILE A 178 11.91 -12.62 20.07
C ILE A 178 13.23 -13.17 19.52
N GLU A 179 13.55 -14.40 19.90
CA GLU A 179 14.80 -15.07 19.50
C GLU A 179 14.71 -15.71 18.12
N GLU A 180 13.53 -16.22 17.76
CA GLU A 180 13.30 -16.92 16.51
C GLU A 180 11.89 -16.62 15.97
N ILE A 181 11.80 -16.43 14.66
CA ILE A 181 10.52 -16.33 13.94
C ILE A 181 10.45 -17.50 12.97
N ARG A 182 9.39 -18.29 13.04
CA ARG A 182 9.11 -19.43 12.16
C ARG A 182 7.91 -19.12 11.29
N PHE A 183 8.03 -19.34 10.00
CA PHE A 183 6.92 -19.16 9.06
C PHE A 183 6.32 -20.51 8.69
N SER A 184 5.06 -20.70 9.02
CA SER A 184 4.28 -21.90 8.70
C SER A 184 3.45 -21.64 7.45
N VAL A 185 3.73 -22.37 6.36
CA VAL A 185 3.00 -22.26 5.10
C VAL A 185 1.73 -23.09 5.20
N LEU A 186 0.57 -22.43 5.22
CA LEU A 186 -0.77 -23.02 5.40
C LEU A 186 -1.68 -22.53 4.27
N PRO A 187 -1.57 -23.10 3.05
CA PRO A 187 -2.31 -22.64 1.89
C PRO A 187 -3.82 -22.67 2.11
N ALA A 188 -4.50 -21.72 1.47
CA ALA A 188 -5.97 -21.75 1.40
C ALA A 188 -6.46 -23.00 0.66
N GLU A 189 -7.70 -23.41 0.96
CA GLU A 189 -8.39 -24.48 0.25
C GLU A 189 -8.76 -24.05 -1.19
N GLU A 190 -9.26 -24.98 -2.01
CA GLU A 190 -9.62 -24.70 -3.40
C GLU A 190 -10.69 -23.60 -3.56
N ASP A 191 -11.57 -23.46 -2.55
CA ASP A 191 -12.58 -22.40 -2.50
C ASP A 191 -12.03 -21.04 -2.03
N GLY A 192 -10.72 -20.96 -1.78
CA GLY A 192 -10.02 -19.76 -1.31
C GLY A 192 -10.11 -19.53 0.20
N ARG A 193 -10.76 -20.39 0.99
CA ARG A 193 -10.85 -20.26 2.45
C ARG A 193 -9.56 -20.70 3.15
N PRO A 194 -9.02 -19.93 4.10
CA PRO A 194 -7.76 -20.25 4.78
C PRO A 194 -7.99 -21.16 6.01
N LEU A 195 -8.72 -22.28 5.84
CA LEU A 195 -9.15 -23.12 6.95
C LEU A 195 -8.01 -23.72 7.76
N LYS A 196 -6.88 -24.10 7.11
CA LYS A 196 -5.70 -24.61 7.80
C LYS A 196 -5.07 -23.55 8.72
N LEU A 197 -5.00 -22.31 8.25
CA LEU A 197 -4.48 -21.19 9.02
C LEU A 197 -5.38 -20.85 10.21
N ILE A 198 -6.70 -20.84 10.01
CA ILE A 198 -7.69 -20.63 11.08
C ILE A 198 -7.53 -21.68 12.17
N ARG A 199 -7.50 -22.96 11.80
CA ARG A 199 -7.32 -24.08 12.78
C ARG A 199 -5.98 -24.02 13.51
N ALA A 200 -4.91 -23.62 12.83
CA ALA A 200 -3.59 -23.49 13.44
C ALA A 200 -3.53 -22.34 14.47
N LEU A 201 -4.23 -21.23 14.21
CA LEU A 201 -4.39 -20.13 15.16
C LEU A 201 -5.21 -20.57 16.39
N GLU A 202 -6.35 -21.24 16.17
CA GLU A 202 -7.21 -21.75 17.25
C GLU A 202 -6.52 -22.82 18.10
N ALA A 203 -5.70 -23.66 17.48
CA ALA A 203 -4.90 -24.68 18.17
C ALA A 203 -3.64 -24.11 18.86
N GLY A 204 -3.33 -22.82 18.68
CA GLY A 204 -2.15 -22.17 19.24
C GLY A 204 -0.81 -22.64 18.64
N THR A 205 -0.82 -23.30 17.47
CA THR A 205 0.40 -23.66 16.72
C THR A 205 0.92 -22.50 15.84
N VAL A 206 0.08 -21.50 15.60
CA VAL A 206 0.42 -20.21 14.97
C VAL A 206 0.06 -19.10 15.95
N ASP A 207 0.94 -18.13 16.10
CA ASP A 207 0.80 -17.01 17.02
C ASP A 207 0.33 -15.72 16.37
N PHE A 208 0.64 -15.54 15.07
CA PHE A 208 0.47 -14.27 14.39
C PHE A 208 0.20 -14.49 12.90
N THR A 209 -0.68 -13.67 12.34
CA THR A 209 -0.85 -13.55 10.88
C THR A 209 -1.43 -12.19 10.49
N THR A 210 -1.13 -11.76 9.26
CA THR A 210 -1.75 -10.63 8.56
C THR A 210 -2.49 -11.08 7.29
N MET A 211 -2.65 -12.38 7.07
CA MET A 211 -3.14 -12.94 5.80
C MET A 211 -4.60 -13.40 5.82
N LEU A 212 -5.34 -13.09 6.86
CA LEU A 212 -6.78 -13.38 6.92
C LEU A 212 -7.61 -12.25 6.32
N SER A 213 -8.74 -12.62 5.71
CA SER A 213 -9.79 -11.64 5.47
C SER A 213 -10.40 -11.19 6.80
N ARG A 214 -11.03 -10.00 6.80
CA ARG A 214 -11.75 -9.55 8.00
C ARG A 214 -12.87 -10.51 8.39
N LYS A 215 -13.55 -11.11 7.41
CA LYS A 215 -14.60 -12.10 7.64
C LYS A 215 -14.04 -13.33 8.39
N ASP A 216 -12.98 -13.92 7.86
CA ASP A 216 -12.37 -15.11 8.47
C ASP A 216 -11.81 -14.81 9.87
N ALA A 217 -11.18 -13.65 10.04
CA ALA A 217 -10.67 -13.23 11.35
C ALA A 217 -11.78 -13.08 12.40
N LEU A 218 -12.98 -12.62 12.02
CA LEU A 218 -14.11 -12.47 12.94
C LEU A 218 -14.70 -13.81 13.40
N GLU A 219 -14.54 -14.88 12.62
CA GLU A 219 -14.99 -16.23 12.98
C GLU A 219 -14.15 -16.86 14.11
N ILE A 220 -12.87 -16.46 14.24
CA ILE A 220 -11.95 -17.01 15.25
C ILE A 220 -12.28 -16.45 16.64
N GLN A 221 -12.25 -17.29 17.68
CA GLN A 221 -12.48 -16.90 19.07
C GLN A 221 -11.18 -16.87 19.89
N GLY A 222 -11.15 -16.10 20.98
CA GLY A 222 -10.08 -16.14 21.98
C GLY A 222 -8.75 -15.47 21.57
N LEU A 223 -8.65 -14.86 20.39
CA LEU A 223 -7.45 -14.19 19.90
C LEU A 223 -7.65 -12.68 19.78
N HIS A 224 -6.56 -11.93 19.85
CA HIS A 224 -6.57 -10.50 19.53
C HIS A 224 -6.72 -10.25 18.04
N LYS A 225 -7.55 -9.28 17.69
CA LYS A 225 -7.83 -8.88 16.32
C LYS A 225 -7.77 -7.36 16.18
N SER A 226 -7.09 -6.89 15.16
CA SER A 226 -7.04 -5.47 14.84
C SER A 226 -7.43 -5.25 13.38
N PHE A 227 -8.30 -4.28 13.14
CA PHE A 227 -8.79 -3.90 11.82
C PHE A 227 -8.58 -2.39 11.67
N LYS A 228 -7.41 -1.98 11.21
CA LYS A 228 -7.11 -0.56 10.97
C LYS A 228 -7.17 -0.30 9.47
N PRO A 229 -7.58 0.90 9.02
CA PRO A 229 -7.48 1.25 7.60
C PRO A 229 -6.05 1.03 7.09
N ALA A 230 -5.95 0.32 5.96
CA ALA A 230 -4.71 0.17 5.21
C ALA A 230 -4.56 1.32 4.20
N ALA A 231 -3.39 1.42 3.60
CA ALA A 231 -3.14 2.31 2.46
C ALA A 231 -3.77 1.75 1.16
N ALA A 232 -5.06 1.39 1.21
CA ALA A 232 -5.78 0.72 0.14
C ALA A 232 -7.22 1.25 0.04
N THR A 233 -7.64 1.64 -1.17
CA THR A 233 -8.96 2.25 -1.41
C THR A 233 -9.67 1.56 -2.56
N ALA A 234 -10.94 1.15 -2.34
CA ALA A 234 -11.85 0.80 -3.41
C ALA A 234 -12.34 2.08 -4.11
N ILE A 235 -12.34 2.07 -5.42
CA ILE A 235 -12.58 3.25 -6.24
C ILE A 235 -13.54 2.89 -7.38
N LEU A 236 -14.52 3.76 -7.62
CA LEU A 236 -15.26 3.79 -8.87
C LEU A 236 -14.62 4.85 -9.78
N PHE A 237 -14.00 4.42 -10.85
CA PHE A 237 -13.40 5.28 -11.86
C PHE A 237 -14.43 5.66 -12.92
N PHE A 238 -14.44 6.93 -13.30
CA PHE A 238 -15.26 7.48 -14.39
C PHE A 238 -14.38 7.71 -15.62
N ASN A 239 -14.59 6.95 -16.68
CA ASN A 239 -13.80 7.10 -17.91
C ASN A 239 -14.12 8.44 -18.60
N THR A 240 -13.25 9.41 -18.43
CA THR A 240 -13.45 10.80 -18.89
C THR A 240 -13.39 10.95 -20.42
N GLU A 241 -12.87 9.96 -21.15
CA GLU A 241 -12.86 9.96 -22.62
C GLU A 241 -14.21 9.53 -23.21
N ARG A 242 -15.07 8.86 -22.42
CA ARG A 242 -16.39 8.41 -22.92
C ARG A 242 -17.35 9.60 -23.07
N PRO A 243 -18.06 9.70 -24.23
CA PRO A 243 -18.96 10.83 -24.49
C PRO A 243 -19.97 11.07 -23.35
N ALA A 244 -20.55 9.99 -22.80
CA ALA A 244 -21.52 10.06 -21.70
C ALA A 244 -20.92 10.64 -20.38
N LEU A 245 -19.60 10.64 -20.23
CA LEU A 245 -18.90 11.05 -19.00
C LEU A 245 -17.89 12.19 -19.22
N ARG A 246 -17.88 12.85 -20.39
CA ARG A 246 -17.00 14.01 -20.62
C ARG A 246 -17.36 15.19 -19.72
N ASP A 247 -18.66 15.45 -19.54
CA ASP A 247 -19.12 16.52 -18.67
C ASP A 247 -18.91 16.17 -17.19
N ALA A 248 -18.12 16.98 -16.48
CA ALA A 248 -17.84 16.80 -15.07
C ALA A 248 -19.11 16.88 -14.21
N ARG A 249 -20.14 17.61 -14.64
CA ARG A 249 -21.43 17.70 -13.93
C ARG A 249 -22.14 16.35 -13.90
N VAL A 250 -22.06 15.58 -15.01
CA VAL A 250 -22.58 14.20 -15.06
C VAL A 250 -21.83 13.33 -14.07
N ARG A 251 -20.49 13.33 -14.10
CA ARG A 251 -19.68 12.54 -13.16
C ARG A 251 -19.97 12.90 -11.70
N LYS A 252 -20.11 14.22 -11.44
CA LYS A 252 -20.45 14.72 -10.11
C LYS A 252 -21.85 14.26 -9.66
N ALA A 253 -22.82 14.25 -10.56
CA ALA A 253 -24.16 13.74 -10.27
C ALA A 253 -24.14 12.24 -9.95
N LEU A 254 -23.38 11.43 -10.73
CA LEU A 254 -23.20 10.00 -10.42
C LEU A 254 -22.55 9.81 -9.05
N ALA A 255 -21.50 10.57 -8.74
CA ALA A 255 -20.81 10.49 -7.44
C ALA A 255 -21.73 10.87 -6.27
N LEU A 256 -22.55 11.91 -6.40
CA LEU A 256 -23.50 12.34 -5.37
C LEU A 256 -24.65 11.34 -5.18
N ALA A 257 -25.02 10.56 -6.20
CA ALA A 257 -26.07 9.55 -6.10
C ALA A 257 -25.63 8.29 -5.35
N ILE A 258 -24.33 8.08 -5.16
CA ILE A 258 -23.80 6.89 -4.51
C ILE A 258 -23.61 7.13 -3.02
N ASP A 259 -24.37 6.40 -2.20
CA ASP A 259 -24.20 6.34 -0.75
C ASP A 259 -23.04 5.41 -0.38
N ARG A 260 -21.87 6.01 -0.11
CA ARG A 260 -20.64 5.28 0.25
C ARG A 260 -20.77 4.53 1.58
N LEU A 261 -21.61 5.01 2.51
CA LEU A 261 -21.85 4.32 3.76
C LEU A 261 -22.60 2.99 3.52
N ALA A 262 -23.65 3.04 2.69
CA ALA A 262 -24.37 1.83 2.27
C ALA A 262 -23.44 0.88 1.49
N VAL A 263 -22.60 1.42 0.60
CA VAL A 263 -21.61 0.62 -0.16
C VAL A 263 -20.61 -0.06 0.77
N ALA A 264 -20.05 0.65 1.76
CA ALA A 264 -19.16 0.05 2.76
C ALA A 264 -19.90 -1.00 3.62
N GLY A 265 -21.18 -0.80 3.89
CA GLY A 265 -22.04 -1.73 4.63
C GLY A 265 -22.21 -3.10 3.96
N VAL A 266 -22.03 -3.20 2.62
CA VAL A 266 -22.01 -4.48 1.90
C VAL A 266 -20.84 -5.36 2.37
N SER A 267 -19.73 -4.75 2.78
CA SER A 267 -18.48 -5.44 3.10
C SER A 267 -18.13 -5.42 4.58
N TYR A 268 -18.64 -4.43 5.35
CA TYR A 268 -18.20 -4.19 6.72
C TYR A 268 -19.37 -3.96 7.68
N PRO A 269 -19.45 -4.69 8.79
CA PRO A 269 -20.51 -4.50 9.81
C PRO A 269 -20.48 -3.12 10.49
N ASN A 270 -19.32 -2.47 10.55
CA ASN A 270 -19.16 -1.08 10.96
C ASN A 270 -18.70 -0.22 9.76
N PRO A 271 -19.63 0.19 8.89
CA PRO A 271 -19.28 0.88 7.66
C PRO A 271 -18.66 2.26 7.87
N LEU A 272 -18.98 2.97 8.96
CA LEU A 272 -18.43 4.29 9.27
C LEU A 272 -16.89 4.28 9.37
N ALA A 273 -16.31 3.19 9.86
CA ALA A 273 -14.87 3.08 9.99
C ALA A 273 -14.15 2.88 8.63
N PHE A 274 -14.89 2.50 7.57
CA PHE A 274 -14.32 2.12 6.29
C PHE A 274 -14.86 2.91 5.10
N ALA A 275 -16.01 3.58 5.21
CA ALA A 275 -16.50 4.44 4.14
C ALA A 275 -15.47 5.55 3.85
N ALA A 276 -15.07 5.66 2.58
CA ALA A 276 -14.02 6.60 2.21
C ALA A 276 -14.56 8.04 2.19
N THR A 277 -13.92 8.92 2.93
CA THR A 277 -14.20 10.36 2.92
C THR A 277 -13.31 11.09 1.92
N SER A 278 -12.14 10.55 1.62
CA SER A 278 -11.18 11.07 0.64
C SER A 278 -10.57 9.93 -0.17
N LEU A 279 -9.80 10.28 -1.21
CA LEU A 279 -9.11 9.28 -2.04
C LEU A 279 -8.05 8.50 -1.26
N LEU A 280 -7.33 9.17 -0.38
CA LEU A 280 -6.33 8.55 0.49
C LEU A 280 -6.86 8.38 1.90
N PRO A 281 -6.64 7.23 2.54
CA PRO A 281 -6.95 7.07 3.95
C PRO A 281 -6.07 7.98 4.81
N SER A 282 -6.57 8.39 5.98
CA SER A 282 -5.86 9.29 6.91
C SER A 282 -4.47 8.81 7.31
N ILE A 283 -4.22 7.50 7.24
CA ILE A 283 -2.91 6.89 7.52
C ILE A 283 -1.81 7.34 6.56
N LEU A 284 -2.18 7.89 5.39
CA LEU A 284 -1.27 8.53 4.44
C LEU A 284 -1.30 10.08 4.57
N GLY A 285 -1.83 10.62 5.64
CA GLY A 285 -1.80 12.05 5.95
C GLY A 285 -2.73 12.91 5.08
N MET A 286 -3.76 12.32 4.46
CA MET A 286 -4.65 13.05 3.57
C MET A 286 -6.12 12.81 3.92
N SER A 287 -6.59 13.44 5.00
CA SER A 287 -8.03 13.57 5.23
C SER A 287 -8.58 14.80 4.51
N HIS A 288 -9.68 14.65 3.80
CA HIS A 288 -10.41 15.75 3.18
C HIS A 288 -11.88 15.39 3.05
N ASP A 289 -12.75 16.38 3.21
CA ASP A 289 -14.18 16.21 3.00
C ASP A 289 -14.47 16.13 1.49
N GLY A 290 -14.64 14.90 1.01
CA GLY A 290 -15.06 14.63 -0.37
C GLY A 290 -16.56 14.90 -0.55
N LEU A 291 -17.04 14.63 -1.76
CA LEU A 291 -18.47 14.74 -2.09
C LEU A 291 -19.30 13.84 -1.15
N THR A 292 -20.34 14.38 -0.53
CA THR A 292 -21.29 13.65 0.30
C THR A 292 -22.50 13.20 -0.52
N HIS A 293 -23.12 12.09 -0.16
CA HIS A 293 -24.32 11.60 -0.81
C HIS A 293 -25.44 12.63 -0.76
N ASP A 294 -26.00 12.98 -1.92
CA ASP A 294 -27.10 13.94 -2.09
C ASP A 294 -27.83 13.66 -3.41
N LEU A 295 -28.87 12.84 -3.35
CA LEU A 295 -29.65 12.44 -4.52
C LEU A 295 -30.41 13.62 -5.12
N ALA A 296 -30.85 14.59 -4.32
CA ALA A 296 -31.58 15.77 -4.81
C ALA A 296 -30.64 16.65 -5.66
N LYS A 297 -29.44 16.90 -5.16
CA LYS A 297 -28.40 17.66 -5.89
C LYS A 297 -27.94 16.92 -7.13
N ALA A 298 -27.83 15.57 -7.07
CA ALA A 298 -27.51 14.75 -8.24
C ALA A 298 -28.54 14.93 -9.38
N ARG A 299 -29.85 14.91 -9.03
CA ARG A 299 -30.93 15.15 -9.98
C ARG A 299 -30.91 16.57 -10.55
N ALA A 300 -30.65 17.57 -9.71
CA ALA A 300 -30.55 18.96 -10.14
C ALA A 300 -29.44 19.16 -11.16
N LEU A 301 -28.25 18.62 -10.93
CA LEU A 301 -27.11 18.69 -11.88
C LEU A 301 -27.44 18.05 -13.23
N LEU A 302 -28.14 16.91 -13.26
CA LEU A 302 -28.54 16.26 -14.51
C LEU A 302 -29.67 16.99 -15.24
N GLY A 303 -30.39 17.89 -14.56
CA GLY A 303 -31.43 18.77 -15.14
C GLY A 303 -30.89 20.10 -15.65
N GLU A 304 -29.61 20.43 -15.44
CA GLU A 304 -29.04 21.69 -15.90
C GLU A 304 -29.00 21.79 -17.43
N THR A 305 -29.14 23.02 -17.95
CA THR A 305 -29.06 23.31 -19.39
C THR A 305 -27.74 22.82 -19.99
N GLY A 306 -27.82 22.09 -21.08
CA GLY A 306 -26.66 21.54 -21.80
C GLY A 306 -26.05 20.26 -21.21
N VAL A 307 -26.60 19.76 -20.09
CA VAL A 307 -26.20 18.44 -19.57
C VAL A 307 -26.97 17.34 -20.30
N VAL A 308 -26.23 16.38 -20.84
CA VAL A 308 -26.83 15.18 -21.47
C VAL A 308 -26.76 14.03 -20.48
N LYS A 309 -27.91 13.71 -19.88
CA LYS A 309 -28.04 12.57 -18.96
C LYS A 309 -27.87 11.25 -19.72
N PRO A 310 -26.93 10.36 -19.33
CA PRO A 310 -26.86 9.02 -19.92
C PRO A 310 -28.07 8.18 -19.54
N GLY A 311 -28.61 7.42 -20.51
CA GLY A 311 -29.66 6.46 -20.23
C GLY A 311 -29.10 5.10 -19.76
N ARG A 312 -27.89 4.75 -20.19
CA ARG A 312 -27.22 3.47 -19.93
C ARG A 312 -25.70 3.65 -19.86
N LEU A 313 -25.07 2.94 -18.94
CA LEU A 313 -23.61 2.90 -18.77
C LEU A 313 -23.14 1.45 -18.64
N ARG A 314 -21.91 1.17 -19.07
CA ARG A 314 -21.27 -0.14 -18.88
C ARG A 314 -20.26 -0.02 -17.74
N MET A 315 -20.32 -0.93 -16.79
CA MET A 315 -19.41 -1.00 -15.65
C MET A 315 -18.57 -2.27 -15.71
N LEU A 316 -17.25 -2.10 -15.83
CA LEU A 316 -16.29 -3.17 -15.65
C LEU A 316 -16.10 -3.40 -14.14
N VAL A 317 -16.32 -4.63 -13.70
CA VAL A 317 -16.26 -5.02 -12.28
C VAL A 317 -15.01 -5.84 -12.03
N LEU A 318 -14.31 -5.54 -10.95
CA LEU A 318 -13.11 -6.26 -10.52
C LEU A 318 -13.36 -7.77 -10.51
N TRP A 319 -12.47 -8.57 -11.12
CA TRP A 319 -12.64 -9.99 -11.39
C TRP A 319 -12.71 -10.87 -10.13
N ALA A 320 -12.01 -10.48 -9.05
CA ALA A 320 -11.90 -11.25 -7.82
C ALA A 320 -11.87 -10.33 -6.60
N PRO A 321 -12.22 -10.82 -5.40
CA PRO A 321 -12.06 -10.11 -4.15
C PRO A 321 -10.65 -9.55 -3.94
N ARG A 322 -10.57 -8.35 -3.35
CA ARG A 322 -9.34 -7.70 -2.90
C ARG A 322 -9.54 -7.18 -1.47
N PRO A 323 -8.48 -6.96 -0.69
CA PRO A 323 -8.59 -6.45 0.66
C PRO A 323 -9.44 -5.16 0.77
N TYR A 324 -9.34 -4.27 -0.21
CA TYR A 324 -10.14 -3.05 -0.27
C TYR A 324 -11.55 -3.23 -0.85
N LEU A 325 -11.80 -4.31 -1.60
CA LEU A 325 -13.07 -4.61 -2.24
C LEU A 325 -13.38 -6.12 -2.12
N PRO A 326 -13.74 -6.60 -0.92
CA PRO A 326 -13.94 -8.03 -0.68
C PRO A 326 -15.18 -8.62 -1.37
N ASN A 327 -16.16 -7.78 -1.71
CA ASN A 327 -17.42 -8.19 -2.34
C ASN A 327 -17.70 -7.41 -3.62
N PRO A 328 -16.91 -7.56 -4.72
CA PRO A 328 -17.04 -6.72 -5.92
C PRO A 328 -18.42 -6.78 -6.57
N ARG A 329 -19.03 -7.98 -6.76
CA ARG A 329 -20.36 -8.12 -7.37
C ARG A 329 -21.49 -7.50 -6.55
N PRO A 330 -21.64 -7.77 -5.24
CA PRO A 330 -22.66 -7.11 -4.43
C PRO A 330 -22.51 -5.59 -4.41
N VAL A 331 -21.28 -5.07 -4.36
CA VAL A 331 -21.01 -3.62 -4.42
C VAL A 331 -21.42 -3.05 -5.77
N ALA A 332 -21.07 -3.71 -6.89
CA ALA A 332 -21.47 -3.29 -8.22
C ALA A 332 -22.99 -3.26 -8.39
N LYS A 333 -23.68 -4.29 -7.86
CA LYS A 333 -25.15 -4.34 -7.87
C LYS A 333 -25.76 -3.17 -7.13
N LEU A 334 -25.29 -2.87 -5.91
CA LEU A 334 -25.81 -1.73 -5.12
C LEU A 334 -25.55 -0.39 -5.82
N ILE A 335 -24.38 -0.19 -6.42
CA ILE A 335 -24.07 1.01 -7.20
C ILE A 335 -25.06 1.15 -8.37
N ALA A 336 -25.34 0.08 -9.10
CA ALA A 336 -26.29 0.07 -10.22
C ALA A 336 -27.72 0.42 -9.74
N GLU A 337 -28.16 -0.11 -8.59
CA GLU A 337 -29.44 0.20 -7.97
C GLU A 337 -29.54 1.69 -7.58
N GLN A 338 -28.48 2.25 -7.02
CA GLN A 338 -28.43 3.68 -6.67
C GLN A 338 -28.45 4.60 -7.89
N LEU A 339 -27.73 4.23 -8.97
CA LEU A 339 -27.77 4.97 -10.24
C LEU A 339 -29.13 4.85 -10.96
N ALA A 340 -29.83 3.75 -10.78
CA ALA A 340 -31.21 3.58 -11.29
C ALA A 340 -32.18 4.60 -10.70
N LEU A 341 -31.92 5.14 -9.50
CA LEU A 341 -32.69 6.25 -8.91
C LEU A 341 -32.59 7.56 -9.71
N LEU A 342 -31.55 7.69 -10.53
CA LEU A 342 -31.42 8.77 -11.52
C LEU A 342 -32.00 8.39 -12.89
N GLY A 343 -32.57 7.18 -13.07
CA GLY A 343 -33.03 6.66 -14.36
C GLY A 343 -31.86 6.25 -15.27
N ILE A 344 -30.74 5.83 -14.72
CA ILE A 344 -29.56 5.38 -15.46
C ILE A 344 -29.39 3.87 -15.25
N ALA A 345 -29.50 3.08 -16.33
CA ALA A 345 -29.25 1.65 -16.30
C ALA A 345 -27.74 1.37 -16.33
N VAL A 346 -27.29 0.32 -15.62
CA VAL A 346 -25.88 -0.08 -15.60
C VAL A 346 -25.75 -1.55 -15.98
N ASP A 347 -25.10 -1.81 -17.10
CA ASP A 347 -24.71 -3.14 -17.53
C ASP A 347 -23.36 -3.50 -16.89
N GLN A 348 -23.30 -4.63 -16.20
CA GLN A 348 -22.13 -5.06 -15.46
C GLN A 348 -21.39 -6.17 -16.23
N GLU A 349 -20.09 -6.01 -16.40
CA GLU A 349 -19.18 -7.02 -16.96
C GLU A 349 -18.13 -7.36 -15.92
N GLN A 350 -18.00 -8.64 -15.57
CA GLN A 350 -16.95 -9.13 -14.68
C GLN A 350 -16.11 -10.18 -15.41
N PRO A 351 -14.85 -9.85 -15.77
CA PRO A 351 -13.92 -10.79 -16.39
C PRO A 351 -13.58 -11.97 -15.47
N GLY A 352 -13.06 -13.06 -16.06
CA GLY A 352 -12.65 -14.25 -15.32
C GLY A 352 -11.27 -14.14 -14.68
N SER A 353 -10.44 -13.20 -15.15
CA SER A 353 -9.04 -13.05 -14.70
C SER A 353 -8.61 -11.60 -14.60
N GLY A 354 -7.45 -11.40 -13.95
CA GLY A 354 -6.80 -10.09 -13.86
C GLY A 354 -6.36 -9.58 -15.23
N ASP A 355 -5.79 -10.43 -16.04
CA ASP A 355 -5.32 -10.06 -17.39
C ASP A 355 -6.46 -9.56 -18.26
N GLU A 356 -7.61 -10.28 -18.26
CA GLU A 356 -8.82 -9.85 -18.96
C GLU A 356 -9.34 -8.50 -18.41
N PHE A 357 -9.35 -8.33 -17.10
CA PHE A 357 -9.79 -7.08 -16.47
C PHE A 357 -8.89 -5.91 -16.91
N PHE A 358 -7.56 -6.05 -16.82
CA PHE A 358 -6.64 -4.99 -17.20
C PHE A 358 -6.64 -4.72 -18.70
N ALA A 359 -6.80 -5.75 -19.53
CA ALA A 359 -6.96 -5.59 -20.97
C ALA A 359 -8.25 -4.82 -21.31
N ALA A 360 -9.37 -5.15 -20.66
CA ALA A 360 -10.65 -4.47 -20.86
C ALA A 360 -10.61 -3.01 -20.38
N ALA A 361 -9.99 -2.74 -19.21
CA ALA A 361 -9.78 -1.39 -18.69
C ALA A 361 -8.87 -0.57 -19.63
N GLY A 362 -7.76 -1.15 -20.08
CA GLY A 362 -6.81 -0.52 -21.02
C GLY A 362 -7.44 -0.21 -22.40
N ALA A 363 -8.38 -1.03 -22.86
CA ALA A 363 -9.15 -0.77 -24.08
C ALA A 363 -10.12 0.43 -23.96
N GLY A 364 -10.45 0.87 -22.73
CA GLY A 364 -11.23 2.10 -22.47
C GLY A 364 -12.68 2.05 -22.98
N ARG A 365 -13.27 0.85 -23.14
CA ARG A 365 -14.62 0.70 -23.68
C ARG A 365 -15.75 0.91 -22.67
N HIS A 366 -15.46 0.77 -21.40
CA HIS A 366 -16.40 0.95 -20.30
C HIS A 366 -16.50 2.42 -19.87
N GLU A 367 -17.67 2.84 -19.45
CA GLU A 367 -17.93 4.15 -18.87
C GLU A 367 -17.47 4.19 -17.41
N LEU A 368 -17.72 3.09 -16.66
CA LEU A 368 -17.39 2.93 -15.26
C LEU A 368 -16.43 1.75 -15.08
N VAL A 369 -15.47 1.89 -14.16
CA VAL A 369 -14.61 0.77 -13.73
C VAL A 369 -14.62 0.70 -12.21
N LEU A 370 -15.11 -0.41 -11.65
CA LEU A 370 -15.06 -0.69 -10.22
C LEU A 370 -13.81 -1.50 -9.90
N GLY A 371 -12.90 -0.88 -9.20
CA GLY A 371 -11.61 -1.46 -8.81
C GLY A 371 -11.06 -0.79 -7.57
N GLY A 372 -9.78 -0.47 -7.56
CA GLY A 372 -9.15 0.25 -6.47
C GLY A 372 -7.64 0.26 -6.59
N TRP A 373 -6.99 0.81 -5.57
CA TRP A 373 -5.55 0.94 -5.50
C TRP A 373 -5.02 0.60 -4.11
N ILE A 374 -3.89 -0.06 -4.06
CA ILE A 374 -3.08 -0.26 -2.87
C ILE A 374 -1.83 0.57 -3.05
N ALA A 375 -1.46 1.36 -2.05
CA ALA A 375 -0.24 2.16 -2.13
C ALA A 375 1.00 1.25 -2.21
N ASP A 376 1.84 1.50 -3.18
CA ASP A 376 3.12 0.81 -3.34
C ASP A 376 4.18 1.41 -2.41
N THR A 377 4.01 2.69 -2.05
CA THR A 377 4.89 3.45 -1.16
C THR A 377 4.07 4.17 -0.09
N PRO A 378 4.67 4.60 1.02
CA PRO A 378 4.00 5.43 2.01
C PRO A 378 3.86 6.90 1.56
N ASP A 379 4.37 7.29 0.38
CA ASP A 379 4.28 8.64 -0.14
C ASP A 379 2.92 8.89 -0.81
N PRO A 380 2.09 9.81 -0.27
CA PRO A 380 0.82 10.19 -0.90
C PRO A 380 0.99 10.73 -2.33
N ALA A 381 2.11 11.36 -2.66
CA ALA A 381 2.36 11.87 -4.01
C ALA A 381 2.45 10.72 -5.03
N ASP A 382 3.16 9.63 -4.72
CA ASP A 382 3.25 8.46 -5.59
C ASP A 382 1.87 7.84 -5.86
N TYR A 383 1.05 7.73 -4.80
CA TYR A 383 -0.33 7.22 -4.92
C TYR A 383 -1.17 8.09 -5.88
N LEU A 384 -1.14 9.41 -5.67
CA LEU A 384 -1.94 10.34 -6.47
C LEU A 384 -1.47 10.39 -7.93
N GLU A 385 -0.15 10.44 -8.14
CA GLU A 385 0.44 10.48 -9.49
C GLU A 385 0.13 9.21 -10.28
N ALA A 386 0.20 8.04 -9.67
CA ALA A 386 -0.09 6.78 -10.34
C ALA A 386 -1.47 6.77 -11.01
N ILE A 387 -2.49 7.32 -10.35
CA ILE A 387 -3.89 7.21 -10.78
C ILE A 387 -4.47 8.48 -11.40
N LEU A 388 -3.83 9.65 -11.22
CA LEU A 388 -4.37 10.94 -11.68
C LEU A 388 -3.54 11.62 -12.77
N ARG A 389 -2.23 11.31 -12.84
CA ARG A 389 -1.32 12.02 -13.74
C ARG A 389 -1.58 11.67 -15.21
N SER A 390 -1.63 12.70 -16.07
CA SER A 390 -1.98 12.56 -17.49
C SER A 390 -0.98 11.68 -18.26
N ASP A 391 0.32 11.76 -17.96
CA ASP A 391 1.39 10.99 -18.61
C ASP A 391 1.43 9.50 -18.17
N ARG A 392 0.73 9.14 -17.09
CA ARG A 392 0.58 7.74 -16.66
C ARG A 392 -0.49 7.00 -17.46
N LEU A 393 -1.26 7.69 -18.28
CA LEU A 393 -2.21 7.05 -19.18
C LEU A 393 -1.49 6.40 -20.36
N LYS A 394 -1.55 5.07 -20.42
CA LYS A 394 -1.05 4.26 -21.54
C LYS A 394 -2.21 3.78 -22.39
N ILE A 395 -2.19 4.09 -23.68
CA ILE A 395 -3.23 3.65 -24.63
C ILE A 395 -2.90 2.23 -25.10
N GLY A 396 -3.89 1.33 -25.00
CA GLY A 396 -3.74 -0.05 -25.44
C GLY A 396 -2.88 -0.96 -24.53
N ALA A 397 -2.48 -0.44 -23.35
CA ALA A 397 -1.72 -1.18 -22.36
C ALA A 397 -2.31 -0.94 -20.96
N MET A 398 -1.86 -1.74 -19.99
CA MET A 398 -2.20 -1.54 -18.59
C MET A 398 -1.81 -0.13 -18.16
N SER A 399 -2.77 0.62 -17.63
CA SER A 399 -2.58 1.98 -17.10
C SER A 399 -3.24 2.06 -15.74
N TYR A 400 -2.54 2.66 -14.79
CA TYR A 400 -3.09 2.91 -13.46
C TYR A 400 -4.04 4.13 -13.44
N ASN A 401 -3.90 5.06 -14.40
CA ASN A 401 -4.90 6.08 -14.67
C ASN A 401 -6.11 5.47 -15.42
N VAL A 402 -6.85 4.64 -14.71
CA VAL A 402 -8.01 3.89 -15.22
C VAL A 402 -9.15 4.82 -15.65
N ALA A 403 -9.27 5.98 -15.00
CA ALA A 403 -10.24 7.03 -15.36
C ALA A 403 -9.94 7.66 -16.72
N ARG A 404 -8.78 7.39 -17.33
CA ARG A 404 -8.29 7.99 -18.58
C ARG A 404 -8.31 9.52 -18.51
N PHE A 405 -8.05 10.01 -17.30
CA PHE A 405 -8.16 11.43 -16.95
C PHE A 405 -6.95 12.22 -17.44
N ARG A 406 -7.21 13.38 -18.01
CA ARG A 406 -6.19 14.32 -18.46
C ARG A 406 -6.56 15.72 -17.99
N SER A 407 -5.71 16.32 -17.17
CA SER A 407 -5.91 17.66 -16.64
C SER A 407 -4.56 18.33 -16.38
N ALA A 408 -4.23 19.35 -17.17
CA ALA A 408 -3.01 20.14 -16.96
C ALA A 408 -3.01 20.82 -15.57
N ALA A 409 -4.19 21.18 -15.06
CA ALA A 409 -4.32 21.76 -13.73
C ALA A 409 -3.99 20.73 -12.64
N MET A 410 -4.44 19.47 -12.81
CA MET A 410 -4.11 18.38 -11.89
C MET A 410 -2.61 18.05 -11.95
N ASP A 411 -2.04 17.94 -13.16
CA ASP A 411 -0.60 17.69 -13.32
C ASP A 411 0.25 18.77 -12.63
N ALA A 412 -0.10 20.05 -12.79
CA ALA A 412 0.58 21.15 -12.12
C ALA A 412 0.40 21.14 -10.59
N ALA A 413 -0.78 20.74 -10.10
CA ALA A 413 -1.04 20.61 -8.66
C ALA A 413 -0.24 19.46 -8.05
N LEU A 414 -0.13 18.31 -8.74
CA LEU A 414 0.70 17.16 -8.34
C LEU A 414 2.18 17.55 -8.31
N ASP A 415 2.69 18.26 -9.32
CA ASP A 415 4.06 18.76 -9.34
C ASP A 415 4.35 19.73 -8.18
N SER A 416 3.37 20.58 -7.83
CA SER A 416 3.49 21.49 -6.69
C SER A 416 3.50 20.74 -5.37
N PHE A 417 2.63 19.73 -5.21
CA PHE A 417 2.58 18.91 -4.01
C PHE A 417 3.85 18.05 -3.84
N ARG A 418 4.45 17.57 -4.93
CA ARG A 418 5.72 16.83 -4.90
C ARG A 418 6.88 17.71 -4.41
N ARG A 419 6.90 18.99 -4.80
CA ARG A 419 7.91 19.98 -4.36
C ARG A 419 7.68 20.49 -2.94
N ASP A 420 6.41 20.69 -2.58
CA ASP A 420 5.98 21.22 -1.28
C ASP A 420 4.69 20.53 -0.84
N PRO A 421 4.76 19.52 0.04
CA PRO A 421 3.60 18.76 0.51
C PRO A 421 2.76 19.51 1.56
N SER A 422 2.66 20.83 1.43
CA SER A 422 1.86 21.70 2.31
C SER A 422 0.36 21.41 2.23
N ALA A 423 -0.37 21.85 3.25
CA ALA A 423 -1.83 21.75 3.27
C ALA A 423 -2.46 22.50 2.09
N ALA A 424 -1.88 23.62 1.64
CA ALA A 424 -2.37 24.39 0.51
C ALA A 424 -2.32 23.59 -0.79
N ASN A 425 -1.17 22.98 -1.11
CA ASN A 425 -0.99 22.17 -2.32
C ASN A 425 -1.86 20.90 -2.27
N ARG A 426 -1.99 20.26 -1.11
CA ARG A 426 -2.92 19.16 -0.90
C ARG A 426 -4.37 19.56 -1.20
N ASN A 427 -4.81 20.69 -0.64
CA ASN A 427 -6.18 21.18 -0.83
C ASN A 427 -6.45 21.56 -2.29
N ALA A 428 -5.45 22.02 -3.04
CA ALA A 428 -5.58 22.27 -4.46
C ALA A 428 -5.92 20.98 -5.23
N ILE A 429 -5.22 19.87 -4.98
CA ILE A 429 -5.52 18.56 -5.56
C ILE A 429 -6.94 18.11 -5.20
N MET A 430 -7.31 18.21 -3.93
CA MET A 430 -8.65 17.78 -3.46
C MET A 430 -9.76 18.66 -4.06
N GLY A 431 -9.53 19.95 -4.22
CA GLY A 431 -10.44 20.87 -4.92
C GLY A 431 -10.69 20.45 -6.38
N LEU A 432 -9.61 20.09 -7.09
CA LEU A 432 -9.71 19.56 -8.46
C LEU A 432 -10.44 18.21 -8.52
N LEU A 433 -10.16 17.29 -7.58
CA LEU A 433 -10.89 16.03 -7.49
C LEU A 433 -12.40 16.25 -7.27
N ASN A 434 -12.79 17.21 -6.46
CA ASN A 434 -14.20 17.54 -6.19
C ASN A 434 -14.88 18.30 -7.34
N SER A 435 -14.12 19.01 -8.19
CA SER A 435 -14.66 19.73 -9.34
C SER A 435 -14.69 18.89 -10.61
N GLU A 436 -13.61 18.17 -10.91
CA GLU A 436 -13.48 17.38 -12.14
C GLU A 436 -14.00 15.95 -12.02
N VAL A 437 -14.05 15.42 -10.79
CA VAL A 437 -14.61 14.10 -10.42
C VAL A 437 -14.19 12.98 -11.40
N PRO A 438 -12.89 12.68 -11.56
CA PRO A 438 -12.47 11.57 -12.42
C PRO A 438 -12.76 10.20 -11.78
N LEU A 439 -13.00 10.19 -10.47
CA LEU A 439 -13.22 8.98 -9.69
C LEU A 439 -14.00 9.29 -8.41
N LEU A 440 -14.56 8.23 -7.80
CA LEU A 440 -15.19 8.29 -6.49
C LEU A 440 -14.52 7.24 -5.58
N PRO A 441 -13.84 7.64 -4.50
CA PRO A 441 -13.40 6.70 -3.47
C PRO A 441 -14.62 6.16 -2.72
N LEU A 442 -14.70 4.85 -2.54
CA LEU A 442 -15.88 4.17 -1.98
C LEU A 442 -15.64 3.75 -0.52
N MET A 443 -14.58 2.98 -0.30
CA MET A 443 -14.23 2.48 1.03
C MET A 443 -12.73 2.15 1.12
N TYR A 444 -12.22 2.12 2.35
CA TYR A 444 -10.85 1.72 2.65
C TYR A 444 -10.78 0.23 2.96
N GLY A 445 -9.69 -0.41 2.53
CA GLY A 445 -9.36 -1.77 2.95
C GLY A 445 -8.78 -1.78 4.37
N PRO A 446 -9.00 -2.85 5.16
CA PRO A 446 -8.35 -3.02 6.44
C PRO A 446 -6.98 -3.70 6.32
N ASN A 447 -6.05 -3.30 7.18
CA ASN A 447 -5.00 -4.18 7.64
C ASN A 447 -5.61 -5.11 8.70
N VAL A 448 -5.65 -6.39 8.40
CA VAL A 448 -6.16 -7.41 9.32
C VAL A 448 -4.98 -8.03 10.05
N VAL A 449 -4.96 -7.90 11.36
CA VAL A 449 -3.94 -8.51 12.21
C VAL A 449 -4.63 -9.41 13.24
N VAL A 450 -4.22 -10.68 13.27
CA VAL A 450 -4.70 -11.64 14.27
C VAL A 450 -3.49 -12.20 15.01
N HIS A 451 -3.55 -12.19 16.34
CA HIS A 451 -2.44 -12.73 17.14
C HIS A 451 -2.89 -13.37 18.47
N ALA A 452 -2.10 -14.31 18.96
CA ALA A 452 -2.27 -14.94 20.25
C ALA A 452 -2.11 -13.93 21.40
N ASN A 453 -2.78 -14.21 22.54
CA ASN A 453 -2.75 -13.33 23.72
C ASN A 453 -1.34 -13.21 24.34
N ARG A 454 -0.45 -14.15 24.06
CA ARG A 454 0.94 -14.10 24.51
C ARG A 454 1.80 -13.10 23.73
N VAL A 455 1.39 -12.70 22.52
CA VAL A 455 2.11 -11.72 21.70
C VAL A 455 1.68 -10.31 22.07
N ARG A 456 2.64 -9.46 22.43
CA ARG A 456 2.42 -8.10 22.88
C ARG A 456 3.16 -7.09 22.00
N ASN A 457 2.82 -5.79 22.12
CA ASN A 457 3.44 -4.68 21.42
C ASN A 457 3.38 -4.82 19.89
N VAL A 458 2.31 -5.45 19.39
CA VAL A 458 2.13 -5.70 17.96
C VAL A 458 2.01 -4.39 17.19
N ALA A 459 2.92 -4.18 16.26
CA ALA A 459 3.01 -3.01 15.40
C ALA A 459 3.17 -3.45 13.94
N VAL A 460 2.35 -2.88 13.06
CA VAL A 460 2.35 -3.15 11.62
C VAL A 460 2.32 -1.81 10.90
N SER A 461 3.14 -1.66 9.86
CA SER A 461 3.18 -0.44 9.05
C SER A 461 1.86 -0.20 8.31
N PRO A 462 1.62 1.02 7.78
CA PRO A 462 0.49 1.30 6.88
C PRO A 462 0.40 0.36 5.67
N LEU A 463 1.53 -0.14 5.22
CA LEU A 463 1.66 -1.08 4.09
C LEU A 463 1.57 -2.57 4.51
N GLY A 464 1.24 -2.85 5.77
CA GLY A 464 1.06 -4.22 6.26
C GLY A 464 2.34 -4.95 6.70
N VAL A 465 3.49 -4.29 6.74
CA VAL A 465 4.76 -4.89 7.18
C VAL A 465 4.82 -4.93 8.71
N PRO A 466 4.96 -6.11 9.35
CA PRO A 466 5.13 -6.21 10.80
C PRO A 466 6.51 -5.72 11.22
N TYR A 467 6.59 -5.11 12.39
CA TYR A 467 7.84 -4.70 13.05
C TYR A 467 8.15 -5.66 14.19
N PHE A 468 8.62 -6.88 13.86
CA PHE A 468 8.82 -7.94 14.84
C PHE A 468 9.83 -7.60 15.96
N GLU A 469 10.74 -6.68 15.71
CA GLU A 469 11.67 -6.18 16.72
C GLU A 469 10.97 -5.42 17.87
N LYS A 470 9.74 -4.94 17.61
CA LYS A 470 8.92 -4.28 18.65
C LYS A 470 8.07 -5.25 19.46
N TYR A 471 7.92 -6.50 18.98
CA TYR A 471 7.06 -7.49 19.62
C TYR A 471 7.71 -8.09 20.86
N ASP A 472 6.87 -8.51 21.79
CA ASP A 472 7.27 -9.25 23.00
C ASP A 472 6.37 -10.46 23.18
N ILE A 473 6.87 -11.48 23.88
CA ILE A 473 6.13 -12.69 24.19
C ILE A 473 6.03 -12.82 25.69
N ALA A 474 4.80 -12.80 26.22
CA ALA A 474 4.54 -13.11 27.61
C ALA A 474 4.89 -14.57 27.87
N GLY A 475 5.71 -14.80 28.89
CA GLY A 475 6.06 -16.14 29.40
C GLY A 475 4.89 -16.88 30.01
#